data_93d7d1c031bd7f124a85ccc67b4836af
#
_entry.id   93d7d1c031bd7f124a85ccc67b4836af
#
_cell.length_a   1.000
_cell.length_b   1.000
_cell.length_c   1.000
_cell.angle_alpha   90.00
_cell.angle_beta   90.00
_cell.angle_gamma   90.00
#
_symmetry.space_group_name_H-M   'P 1'
#
loop_
_entity.id
_entity.type
_entity.pdbx_description
1 polymer ?
#
loop_
_entity_poly.entity_id
_entity_poly.type
_entity_poly.pdbx_seq_one_letter_code
_entity_poly.pdbx_strand_id
1 'polypeptide(L)'
;MQLANGLAIRPSPIDGSGCFATIHFRKGFKIAEYAGERISRREVARRARGRRKLRICAINSYWSLDGSRGGNGTHYINHSCAPNSYMRITHGHILFIALRDIHPGEEITLDYVSTLHSNDKRCRCCAPSCRGTINKQ
;
A
#
# COMPACT_ATOMS: atom_id res chain seq x y z
N MET A 1 -2.34 -6.71 -16.30
CA MET A 1 -2.58 -6.82 -14.84
C MET A 1 -4.08 -6.88 -14.60
N GLN A 2 -4.53 -7.86 -13.87
CA GLN A 2 -5.93 -7.96 -13.48
C GLN A 2 -6.12 -7.30 -12.12
N LEU A 3 -6.98 -6.27 -12.06
CA LEU A 3 -7.25 -5.54 -10.83
C LEU A 3 -8.12 -6.37 -9.87
N ALA A 4 -7.90 -6.17 -8.58
CA ALA A 4 -8.80 -6.70 -7.57
C ALA A 4 -10.20 -6.07 -7.73
N ASN A 5 -11.24 -6.82 -7.38
CA ASN A 5 -12.62 -6.37 -7.50
C ASN A 5 -12.86 -5.11 -6.66
N GLY A 6 -13.55 -4.14 -7.25
CA GLY A 6 -13.88 -2.89 -6.55
C GLY A 6 -12.79 -1.82 -6.56
N LEU A 7 -11.68 -2.04 -7.29
CA LEU A 7 -10.55 -1.11 -7.37
C LEU A 7 -10.36 -0.57 -8.77
N ALA A 8 -9.86 0.67 -8.86
CA ALA A 8 -9.43 1.30 -10.09
C ALA A 8 -8.11 2.02 -9.85
N ILE A 9 -7.25 2.06 -10.88
CA ILE A 9 -5.99 2.80 -10.82
C ILE A 9 -6.19 4.10 -11.59
N ARG A 10 -5.89 5.22 -10.93
CA ARG A 10 -6.05 6.57 -11.49
C ARG A 10 -4.90 7.45 -11.04
N PRO A 11 -4.66 8.59 -11.74
CA PRO A 11 -3.72 9.58 -11.25
C PRO A 11 -4.11 10.03 -9.85
N SER A 12 -3.12 10.16 -8.96
CA SER A 12 -3.34 10.49 -7.56
C SER A 12 -2.75 11.87 -7.23
N PRO A 13 -3.46 12.70 -6.44
CA PRO A 13 -2.88 13.93 -5.93
C PRO A 13 -1.77 13.70 -4.91
N ILE A 14 -1.68 12.49 -4.34
CA ILE A 14 -0.65 12.16 -3.36
C ILE A 14 0.68 11.87 -4.06
N ASP A 15 0.68 10.92 -4.99
CA ASP A 15 1.89 10.52 -5.69
C ASP A 15 1.53 9.65 -6.90
N GLY A 16 1.97 10.05 -8.09
CA GLY A 16 1.81 9.29 -9.33
C GLY A 16 0.43 8.73 -9.54
N SER A 17 0.33 7.41 -9.58
CA SER A 17 -0.95 6.68 -9.63
C SER A 17 -1.37 6.25 -8.24
N GLY A 18 -2.67 6.14 -8.03
CA GLY A 18 -3.25 5.66 -6.79
C GLY A 18 -4.32 4.60 -7.05
N CYS A 19 -4.72 3.94 -5.98
CA CYS A 19 -5.76 2.92 -5.99
C CYS A 19 -7.04 3.53 -5.42
N PHE A 20 -8.12 3.50 -6.21
CA PHE A 20 -9.38 4.15 -5.85
C PHE A 20 -10.50 3.11 -5.74
N ALA A 21 -11.40 3.33 -4.78
CA ALA A 21 -12.59 2.50 -4.64
C ALA A 21 -13.56 2.77 -5.78
N THR A 22 -14.14 1.71 -6.34
CA THR A 22 -15.24 1.80 -7.31
C THR A 22 -16.56 1.35 -6.71
N ILE A 23 -16.51 0.76 -5.51
CA ILE A 23 -17.66 0.31 -4.74
C ILE A 23 -17.53 0.81 -3.31
N HIS A 24 -18.59 0.66 -2.52
CA HIS A 24 -18.57 0.98 -1.10
C HIS A 24 -17.89 -0.16 -0.31
N PHE A 25 -16.89 0.17 0.47
CA PHE A 25 -16.28 -0.76 1.44
C PHE A 25 -16.67 -0.33 2.84
N ARG A 26 -17.30 -1.23 3.57
CA ARG A 26 -17.74 -0.96 4.95
C ARG A 26 -16.57 -1.07 5.93
N LYS A 27 -16.59 -0.23 6.95
CA LYS A 27 -15.63 -0.30 8.06
C LYS A 27 -15.49 -1.74 8.58
N GLY A 28 -14.24 -2.20 8.71
CA GLY A 28 -13.91 -3.53 9.23
C GLY A 28 -13.91 -4.63 8.19
N PHE A 29 -14.36 -4.38 6.97
CA PHE A 29 -14.37 -5.40 5.91
C PHE A 29 -13.08 -5.36 5.07
N LYS A 30 -12.78 -6.50 4.47
CA LYS A 30 -11.63 -6.63 3.57
C LYS A 30 -11.87 -5.84 2.28
N ILE A 31 -10.88 -5.02 1.94
CA ILE A 31 -10.87 -4.29 0.66
C ILE A 31 -10.29 -5.18 -0.44
N ALA A 32 -9.12 -5.73 -0.18
CA ALA A 32 -8.39 -6.56 -1.13
C ALA A 32 -7.22 -7.25 -0.43
N GLU A 33 -6.55 -8.15 -1.15
CA GLU A 33 -5.32 -8.77 -0.73
C GLU A 33 -4.16 -8.21 -1.54
N TYR A 34 -3.03 -7.91 -0.89
CA TYR A 34 -1.83 -7.49 -1.59
C TYR A 34 -1.30 -8.65 -2.43
N ALA A 35 -1.22 -8.46 -3.73
CA ALA A 35 -0.72 -9.46 -4.65
C ALA A 35 0.65 -9.08 -5.17
N GLY A 36 1.50 -10.09 -5.36
CA GLY A 36 2.83 -9.89 -5.90
C GLY A 36 3.64 -11.16 -5.88
N GLU A 37 4.82 -11.09 -6.49
CA GLU A 37 5.75 -12.20 -6.50
C GLU A 37 6.34 -12.39 -5.10
N ARG A 38 6.31 -13.62 -4.61
CA ARG A 38 6.92 -13.97 -3.32
C ARG A 38 8.44 -14.02 -3.48
N ILE A 39 9.14 -13.21 -2.70
CA ILE A 39 10.59 -13.10 -2.78
C ILE A 39 11.22 -13.22 -1.40
N SER A 40 12.48 -13.67 -1.38
CA SER A 40 13.26 -13.82 -0.15
C SER A 40 13.78 -12.48 0.34
N ARG A 41 14.21 -12.47 1.60
CA ARG A 41 14.85 -11.29 2.21
C ARG A 41 16.06 -10.81 1.42
N ARG A 42 16.89 -11.73 0.92
CA ARG A 42 18.05 -11.41 0.08
C ARG A 42 17.61 -10.72 -1.21
N GLU A 43 16.57 -11.24 -1.84
CA GLU A 43 16.03 -10.68 -3.08
C GLU A 43 15.44 -9.28 -2.86
N VAL A 44 14.82 -9.03 -1.71
CA VAL A 44 14.33 -7.69 -1.35
C VAL A 44 15.48 -6.68 -1.38
N ALA A 45 16.59 -7.01 -0.73
CA ALA A 45 17.76 -6.12 -0.68
C ALA A 45 18.30 -5.84 -2.09
N ARG A 46 18.35 -6.88 -2.94
CA ARG A 46 18.82 -6.72 -4.31
C ARG A 46 17.89 -5.82 -5.13
N ARG A 47 16.58 -6.03 -5.04
CA ARG A 47 15.59 -5.26 -5.82
C ARG A 47 15.42 -3.83 -5.32
N ALA A 48 15.67 -3.57 -4.05
CA ALA A 48 15.57 -2.23 -3.48
C ALA A 48 16.64 -1.28 -4.00
N ARG A 49 17.77 -1.81 -4.47
CA ARG A 49 18.87 -1.00 -4.99
C ARG A 49 18.42 -0.30 -6.29
N GLY A 50 18.59 1.02 -6.32
CA GLY A 50 18.32 1.83 -7.48
C GLY A 50 16.84 2.07 -7.78
N ARG A 51 15.92 1.55 -6.97
CA ARG A 51 14.49 1.80 -7.15
C ARG A 51 14.08 3.08 -6.45
N ARG A 52 13.40 3.96 -7.17
CA ARG A 52 12.86 5.21 -6.59
C ARG A 52 11.64 4.92 -5.73
N LYS A 53 10.83 3.93 -6.08
CA LYS A 53 9.60 3.57 -5.40
C LYS A 53 9.59 2.07 -5.15
N LEU A 54 9.43 1.68 -3.90
CA LEU A 54 9.34 0.28 -3.52
C LEU A 54 7.88 -0.14 -3.43
N ARG A 55 7.60 -1.31 -3.99
CA ARG A 55 6.27 -1.93 -3.98
C ARG A 55 6.36 -3.31 -3.36
N ILE A 56 7.13 -3.39 -2.28
CA ILE A 56 7.47 -4.63 -1.60
C ILE A 56 6.92 -4.55 -0.18
N CYS A 57 6.11 -5.53 0.21
CA CYS A 57 5.56 -5.65 1.56
C CYS A 57 6.03 -6.95 2.20
N ALA A 58 6.55 -6.85 3.41
CA ALA A 58 7.02 -8.02 4.16
C ALA A 58 5.85 -8.82 4.71
N ILE A 59 5.89 -10.14 4.54
CA ILE A 59 4.96 -11.09 5.17
C ILE A 59 5.48 -11.48 6.55
N ASN A 60 6.78 -11.78 6.63
CA ASN A 60 7.46 -12.20 7.86
C ASN A 60 8.96 -11.89 7.73
N SER A 61 9.78 -12.48 8.62
CA SER A 61 11.23 -12.24 8.60
C SER A 61 11.93 -12.80 7.36
N TYR A 62 11.32 -13.74 6.65
CA TYR A 62 11.95 -14.44 5.52
C TYR A 62 11.38 -14.04 4.18
N TRP A 63 10.08 -13.72 4.09
CA TRP A 63 9.36 -13.57 2.84
C TRP A 63 8.71 -12.21 2.71
N SER A 64 8.70 -11.72 1.48
CA SER A 64 8.00 -10.48 1.10
C SER A 64 7.27 -10.71 -0.23
N LEU A 65 6.34 -9.82 -0.54
CA LEU A 65 5.66 -9.78 -1.84
C LEU A 65 6.08 -8.52 -2.58
N ASP A 66 6.49 -8.70 -3.85
CA ASP A 66 6.83 -7.60 -4.74
C ASP A 66 5.67 -7.35 -5.71
N GLY A 67 4.88 -6.32 -5.44
CA GLY A 67 3.70 -5.99 -6.23
C GLY A 67 4.00 -5.50 -7.64
N SER A 68 5.25 -5.16 -7.95
CA SER A 68 5.63 -4.78 -9.30
C SER A 68 5.60 -5.96 -10.27
N ARG A 69 5.51 -7.19 -9.76
CA ARG A 69 5.37 -8.41 -10.54
C ARG A 69 4.21 -9.25 -10.00
N GLY A 70 3.21 -9.50 -10.84
CA GLY A 70 2.03 -10.26 -10.45
C GLY A 70 1.07 -9.52 -9.54
N GLY A 71 1.13 -8.19 -9.53
CA GLY A 71 0.27 -7.35 -8.74
C GLY A 71 -1.16 -7.28 -9.26
N ASN A 72 -2.06 -6.82 -8.40
CA ASN A 72 -3.50 -6.64 -8.71
C ASN A 72 -4.00 -5.21 -8.49
N GLY A 73 -3.10 -4.24 -8.49
CA GLY A 73 -3.43 -2.82 -8.27
C GLY A 73 -3.20 -2.37 -6.83
N THR A 74 -3.19 -3.27 -5.84
CA THR A 74 -2.97 -2.89 -4.44
C THR A 74 -1.58 -2.31 -4.19
N HIS A 75 -0.61 -2.62 -5.04
CA HIS A 75 0.72 -2.03 -4.96
C HIS A 75 0.75 -0.54 -5.31
N TYR A 76 -0.36 0.01 -5.82
CA TYR A 76 -0.52 1.45 -6.06
C TYR A 76 -1.14 2.19 -4.88
N ILE A 77 -1.51 1.50 -3.80
CA ILE A 77 -2.05 2.17 -2.61
C ILE A 77 -1.00 3.11 -2.04
N ASN A 78 -1.32 4.39 -1.98
CA ASN A 78 -0.41 5.43 -1.52
C ASN A 78 -0.46 5.59 0.00
N HIS A 79 0.57 6.25 0.53
CA HIS A 79 0.65 6.57 1.95
C HIS A 79 -0.24 7.76 2.30
N SER A 80 -0.85 7.70 3.49
CA SER A 80 -1.43 8.84 4.17
C SER A 80 -1.14 8.74 5.67
N CYS A 81 -0.86 9.87 6.29
CA CYS A 81 -0.73 9.94 7.75
C CYS A 81 -2.10 9.86 8.45
N ALA A 82 -3.20 10.00 7.69
CA ALA A 82 -4.57 9.77 8.14
C ALA A 82 -5.23 8.76 7.19
N PRO A 83 -4.83 7.48 7.25
CA PRO A 83 -5.25 6.48 6.28
C PRO A 83 -6.70 6.05 6.49
N ASN A 84 -7.30 5.49 5.43
CA ASN A 84 -8.63 4.87 5.51
C ASN A 84 -8.57 3.34 5.52
N SER A 85 -7.37 2.76 5.51
CA SER A 85 -7.19 1.31 5.60
C SER A 85 -5.98 0.95 6.45
N TYR A 86 -5.89 -0.32 6.82
CA TYR A 86 -4.71 -0.87 7.49
C TYR A 86 -4.40 -2.27 6.94
N MET A 87 -3.17 -2.71 7.10
CA MET A 87 -2.74 -4.04 6.70
C MET A 87 -2.93 -5.03 7.84
N ARG A 88 -3.47 -6.20 7.50
CA ARG A 88 -3.52 -7.35 8.40
C ARG A 88 -2.79 -8.51 7.74
N ILE A 89 -1.76 -9.01 8.42
CA ILE A 89 -0.99 -10.15 7.92
C ILE A 89 -1.45 -11.40 8.66
N THR A 90 -1.93 -12.38 7.90
CA THR A 90 -2.43 -13.63 8.46
C THR A 90 -2.17 -14.78 7.50
N HIS A 91 -1.64 -15.90 8.02
CA HIS A 91 -1.38 -17.13 7.26
C HIS A 91 -0.62 -16.89 5.93
N GLY A 92 0.36 -15.98 5.94
CA GLY A 92 1.16 -15.64 4.75
C GLY A 92 0.47 -14.72 3.75
N HIS A 93 -0.68 -14.16 4.10
CA HIS A 93 -1.44 -13.23 3.28
C HIS A 93 -1.44 -11.83 3.87
N ILE A 94 -1.40 -10.81 3.02
CA ILE A 94 -1.48 -9.41 3.42
C ILE A 94 -2.83 -8.88 2.97
N LEU A 95 -3.70 -8.58 3.93
CA LEU A 95 -5.04 -8.09 3.67
C LEU A 95 -5.13 -6.59 3.97
N PHE A 96 -5.86 -5.86 3.15
CA PHE A 96 -6.22 -4.46 3.44
C PHE A 96 -7.63 -4.43 4.00
N ILE A 97 -7.79 -3.81 5.17
CA ILE A 97 -9.06 -3.73 5.89
C ILE A 97 -9.46 -2.27 6.01
N ALA A 98 -10.72 -1.96 5.78
CA ALA A 98 -11.21 -0.59 5.88
C ALA A 98 -11.26 -0.14 7.35
N LEU A 99 -10.64 1.02 7.65
CA LEU A 99 -10.68 1.65 8.97
C LEU A 99 -12.01 2.39 9.21
N ARG A 100 -12.63 2.81 8.13
CA ARG A 100 -13.93 3.48 8.10
C ARG A 100 -14.64 3.10 6.83
N ASP A 101 -15.87 3.54 6.66
CA ASP A 101 -16.55 3.38 5.38
C ASP A 101 -15.79 4.14 4.30
N ILE A 102 -15.57 3.49 3.16
CA ILE A 102 -14.90 4.06 1.99
C ILE A 102 -15.91 4.05 0.85
N HIS A 103 -16.15 5.22 0.27
CA HIS A 103 -17.16 5.38 -0.78
C HIS A 103 -16.53 5.35 -2.16
N PRO A 104 -17.30 4.98 -3.22
CA PRO A 104 -16.79 5.02 -4.58
C PRO A 104 -16.17 6.39 -4.91
N GLY A 105 -15.01 6.38 -5.55
CA GLY A 105 -14.25 7.58 -5.88
C GLY A 105 -13.21 8.01 -4.86
N GLU A 106 -13.25 7.46 -3.63
CA GLU A 106 -12.23 7.77 -2.63
C GLU A 106 -10.95 7.00 -2.94
N GLU A 107 -9.82 7.65 -2.75
CA GLU A 107 -8.52 6.98 -2.83
C GLU A 107 -8.29 6.13 -1.58
N ILE A 108 -7.86 4.89 -1.77
CA ILE A 108 -7.51 3.98 -0.68
C ILE A 108 -6.07 4.30 -0.26
N THR A 109 -5.87 4.50 1.03
CA THR A 109 -4.58 4.91 1.60
C THR A 109 -4.20 4.05 2.79
N LEU A 110 -2.90 3.98 3.04
CA LEU A 110 -2.29 3.16 4.08
C LEU A 110 -1.20 3.98 4.77
N ASP A 111 -1.00 3.79 6.05
CA ASP A 111 0.15 4.40 6.73
C ASP A 111 1.37 3.47 6.57
N TYR A 112 2.43 4.00 5.97
CA TYR A 112 3.66 3.25 5.66
C TYR A 112 4.64 3.22 6.85
N VAL A 113 4.18 3.10 8.06
CA VAL A 113 5.04 3.17 9.26
C VAL A 113 6.15 2.14 9.29
N SER A 114 5.94 0.98 8.67
CA SER A 114 6.89 -0.14 8.68
C SER A 114 7.47 -0.44 7.31
N THR A 115 7.58 0.57 6.44
CA THR A 115 8.07 0.38 5.08
C THR A 115 9.59 0.50 4.99
N LEU A 116 10.14 0.12 3.81
CA LEU A 116 11.56 0.23 3.51
C LEU A 116 11.95 1.60 2.95
N HIS A 117 11.07 2.59 3.05
CA HIS A 117 11.39 3.95 2.61
C HIS A 117 12.39 4.60 3.53
N SER A 118 13.20 5.49 2.98
CA SER A 118 14.11 6.32 3.74
C SER A 118 13.36 7.22 4.72
N ASN A 119 13.94 7.44 5.91
CA ASN A 119 13.32 8.29 6.94
C ASN A 119 13.17 9.75 6.52
N ASP A 120 13.92 10.19 5.52
CA ASP A 120 13.85 11.56 5.01
C ASP A 120 12.90 11.69 3.82
N LYS A 121 12.25 10.63 3.40
CA LYS A 121 11.31 10.69 2.29
C LYS A 121 10.13 11.58 2.64
N ARG A 122 9.94 12.63 1.83
CA ARG A 122 8.89 13.62 2.03
C ARG A 122 7.52 13.01 1.81
N CYS A 123 6.59 13.31 2.72
CA CYS A 123 5.19 12.90 2.59
C CYS A 123 4.40 13.94 1.81
N ARG A 124 3.52 13.47 0.92
CA ARG A 124 2.64 14.30 0.09
C ARG A 124 1.15 13.98 0.32
N CYS A 125 0.82 13.37 1.47
CA CYS A 125 -0.56 12.95 1.71
C CYS A 125 -1.54 14.11 1.92
N CYS A 126 -1.05 15.29 2.27
CA CYS A 126 -1.85 16.50 2.51
C CYS A 126 -2.87 16.35 3.64
N ALA A 127 -2.74 15.35 4.50
CA ALA A 127 -3.62 15.19 5.66
C ALA A 127 -3.33 16.27 6.70
N PRO A 128 -4.35 16.74 7.44
CA PRO A 128 -4.13 17.71 8.53
C PRO A 128 -3.13 17.23 9.57
N SER A 129 -3.08 15.92 9.82
CA SER A 129 -2.15 15.29 10.76
C SER A 129 -0.85 14.82 10.11
N CYS A 130 -0.53 15.30 8.90
CA CYS A 130 0.66 14.88 8.18
C CYS A 130 1.92 15.14 8.99
N ARG A 131 2.76 14.11 9.16
CA ARG A 131 4.01 14.22 9.90
C ARG A 131 5.20 14.66 9.06
N GLY A 132 4.98 14.99 7.78
CA GLY A 132 6.01 15.54 6.87
C GLY A 132 6.88 14.49 6.20
N THR A 133 7.06 13.33 6.83
CA THR A 133 7.80 12.21 6.26
C THR A 133 6.94 10.95 6.25
N ILE A 134 7.22 10.02 5.33
CA ILE A 134 6.47 8.76 5.23
C ILE A 134 6.75 7.88 6.44
N ASN A 135 8.02 7.70 6.79
CA ASN A 135 8.38 6.86 7.92
C ASN A 135 8.20 7.61 9.23
N LYS A 136 7.73 6.90 10.23
CA LYS A 136 7.61 7.42 11.59
C LYS A 136 9.01 7.58 12.18
N GLN A 137 9.27 8.78 12.69
CA GLN A 137 10.53 9.08 13.35
C GLN A 137 10.45 8.87 14.85
#